data_20f1eab8b729b86c2c66a50a40e11e86
#
_entry.id   20f1eab8b729b86c2c66a50a40e11e86
#
_cell.length_a   1.000
_cell.length_b   1.000
_cell.length_c   1.000
_cell.angle_alpha   90.00
_cell.angle_beta   90.00
_cell.angle_gamma   90.00
#
_symmetry.space_group_name_H-M   'P 1'
#
loop_
_entity.id
_entity.type
_entity.pdbx_description
1 polymer ?
#
loop_
_entity_poly.entity_id
_entity_poly.type
_entity_poly.pdbx_seq_one_letter_code
_entity_poly.pdbx_strand_id
1 'polypeptide(L)'
;MMIGSGRAAGGNLRHWVVCGALALLAGCTVIPKPAAPPPPPKPVEVTPDANVLPTDADRHRVALLVPMSGPNAPIGTAIANATTMALLDTNAQNIRITTYDTALGAGLAANKAILDGNRLILGPLLADEVVAVASVARPAKVPMITYSNDATVADRDVFVLGQVPAQAIARVVGFAQDKGIKTIGAIIPTGAYGQRVSSALMVAARARGLTVTAVESYDRSNTSVSSAVRRVLAKAPVDALLIGDSGRIALMAAPAANGTQLIGTELWNGDASIAKSPAMRGAWFAAVSDKRFGQFEQSYRTRFGVAPSRLGTLGYDSVLLTLNVARGWKPGTLFPTAKLYASDGFIGLDGVFRFQPNGVAERAMEVREVGAGTFVTASPAPAKFAP
;
A
#
# COMPACT_ATOMS: atom_id res chain seq x y z
N MET A 1 -7.30 21.48 -73.24
CA MET A 1 -7.45 22.83 -73.85
C MET A 1 -6.24 23.64 -73.43
N MET A 2 -5.40 23.82 -74.43
CA MET A 2 -4.58 24.98 -74.77
C MET A 2 -3.52 25.41 -73.75
N ILE A 3 -2.23 25.16 -74.04
CA ILE A 3 -1.34 25.95 -74.96
C ILE A 3 -0.87 27.22 -74.24
N GLY A 4 0.40 27.52 -74.09
CA GLY A 4 1.55 27.54 -74.90
C GLY A 4 2.68 28.18 -74.10
N SER A 5 3.87 27.76 -74.29
CA SER A 5 4.90 28.28 -75.25
C SER A 5 5.37 29.70 -74.89
N GLY A 6 6.60 29.97 -74.81
CA GLY A 6 7.75 29.77 -75.60
C GLY A 6 8.93 30.60 -75.08
N ARG A 7 10.09 30.12 -75.28
CA ARG A 7 11.16 30.66 -76.20
C ARG A 7 11.75 32.01 -75.78
N ALA A 8 13.01 32.26 -75.92
CA ALA A 8 14.22 31.69 -76.43
C ALA A 8 15.31 32.79 -76.43
N ALA A 9 16.54 32.31 -76.45
CA ALA A 9 17.68 32.78 -77.22
C ALA A 9 18.38 34.10 -76.80
N GLY A 10 19.58 34.18 -76.78
CA GLY A 10 20.77 33.82 -77.51
C GLY A 10 21.75 34.97 -77.22
N GLY A 11 22.93 34.84 -77.25
CA GLY A 11 23.86 34.46 -78.15
C GLY A 11 25.14 35.27 -78.07
N ASN A 12 26.24 34.63 -78.33
CA ASN A 12 27.44 35.13 -79.00
C ASN A 12 28.44 35.97 -78.24
N LEU A 13 29.57 35.58 -78.18
CA LEU A 13 30.70 35.17 -79.01
C LEU A 13 31.86 36.18 -79.03
N ARG A 14 33.04 35.66 -78.71
CA ARG A 14 34.38 36.06 -79.29
C ARG A 14 35.04 37.35 -78.86
N HIS A 15 36.25 37.36 -78.45
CA HIS A 15 37.50 37.33 -79.17
C HIS A 15 38.68 37.56 -78.22
N TRP A 16 39.69 36.72 -78.24
CA TRP A 16 41.09 36.89 -78.57
C TRP A 16 41.86 37.99 -77.85
N VAL A 17 43.04 37.90 -77.41
CA VAL A 17 44.28 37.20 -77.68
C VAL A 17 45.40 37.83 -76.82
N VAL A 18 46.31 37.04 -76.27
CA VAL A 18 47.76 37.01 -76.25
C VAL A 18 48.61 38.09 -75.49
N CYS A 19 49.63 37.54 -74.85
CA CYS A 19 50.96 38.02 -74.49
C CYS A 19 51.08 38.78 -73.15
N GLY A 20 51.90 38.25 -72.30
CA GLY A 20 53.26 38.46 -72.06
C GLY A 20 53.75 37.92 -70.75
N ALA A 21 54.72 37.06 -70.84
CA ALA A 21 55.49 36.52 -69.73
C ALA A 21 56.25 37.66 -69.02
N LEU A 22 56.28 37.56 -67.70
CA LEU A 22 57.50 37.88 -66.94
C LEU A 22 57.39 37.30 -65.53
N ALA A 23 58.32 36.45 -65.22
CA ALA A 23 58.54 35.85 -63.94
C ALA A 23 58.92 36.85 -62.84
N LEU A 24 58.35 36.74 -61.70
CA LEU A 24 59.01 37.13 -60.46
C LEU A 24 58.72 36.14 -59.40
N LEU A 25 59.73 35.40 -59.01
CA LEU A 25 59.78 34.52 -57.85
C LEU A 25 59.62 35.37 -56.59
N ALA A 26 58.47 35.17 -55.92
CA ALA A 26 58.31 35.52 -54.51
C ALA A 26 57.99 34.27 -53.75
N GLY A 27 58.99 33.66 -53.15
CA GLY A 27 58.86 32.53 -52.28
C GLY A 27 58.06 32.90 -50.99
N CYS A 28 56.81 32.52 -50.90
CA CYS A 28 56.10 32.52 -49.63
C CYS A 28 56.41 31.21 -48.92
N THR A 29 57.27 31.27 -47.91
CA THR A 29 57.40 30.19 -46.93
C THR A 29 56.11 30.07 -46.20
N VAL A 30 55.31 29.05 -46.55
CA VAL A 30 54.11 28.64 -45.75
C VAL A 30 54.65 27.94 -44.51
N ILE A 31 54.68 28.65 -43.38
CA ILE A 31 54.90 28.01 -42.08
C ILE A 31 53.66 27.13 -41.82
N PRO A 32 53.76 25.82 -41.66
CA PRO A 32 52.60 24.97 -41.28
C PRO A 32 52.12 25.41 -39.89
N LYS A 33 50.89 25.85 -39.79
CA LYS A 33 50.26 26.10 -38.52
C LYS A 33 50.23 24.78 -37.74
N PRO A 34 50.70 24.74 -36.49
CA PRO A 34 50.63 23.52 -35.71
C PRO A 34 49.18 22.99 -35.72
N ALA A 35 48.99 21.71 -36.03
CA ALA A 35 47.68 21.07 -35.91
C ALA A 35 47.14 21.27 -34.52
N ALA A 36 45.93 21.78 -34.41
CA ALA A 36 45.25 21.88 -33.13
C ALA A 36 45.27 20.51 -32.42
N PRO A 37 45.57 20.43 -31.12
CA PRO A 37 45.54 19.18 -30.42
C PRO A 37 44.17 18.53 -30.62
N PRO A 38 44.08 17.17 -30.74
CA PRO A 38 42.82 16.49 -30.90
C PRO A 38 41.91 16.87 -29.75
N PRO A 39 40.59 17.08 -29.97
CA PRO A 39 39.66 17.37 -28.90
C PRO A 39 39.74 16.26 -27.84
N PRO A 40 39.63 16.59 -26.54
CA PRO A 40 39.66 15.58 -25.50
C PRO A 40 38.61 14.52 -25.81
N PRO A 41 38.92 13.24 -25.56
CA PRO A 41 37.95 12.17 -25.78
C PRO A 41 36.67 12.53 -25.05
N LYS A 42 35.54 12.45 -25.76
CA LYS A 42 34.21 12.61 -25.10
C LYS A 42 34.16 11.65 -23.92
N PRO A 43 33.67 12.09 -22.75
CA PRO A 43 33.46 11.18 -21.65
C PRO A 43 32.69 9.95 -22.17
N VAL A 44 33.25 8.76 -21.95
CA VAL A 44 32.56 7.52 -22.25
C VAL A 44 31.33 7.53 -21.36
N GLU A 45 30.14 7.65 -21.94
CA GLU A 45 28.89 7.39 -21.24
C GLU A 45 28.97 5.94 -20.75
N VAL A 46 29.31 5.77 -19.49
CA VAL A 46 29.22 4.48 -18.82
C VAL A 46 27.74 4.14 -18.75
N THR A 47 27.27 3.29 -19.67
CA THR A 47 25.94 2.70 -19.58
C THR A 47 25.88 2.00 -18.24
N PRO A 48 24.95 2.39 -17.33
CA PRO A 48 24.84 1.73 -16.03
C PRO A 48 24.62 0.24 -16.26
N ASP A 49 25.38 -0.60 -15.55
CA ASP A 49 25.14 -2.03 -15.53
C ASP A 49 23.68 -2.25 -15.09
N ALA A 50 22.88 -2.94 -15.90
CA ALA A 50 21.47 -3.18 -15.64
C ALA A 50 21.21 -3.91 -14.30
N ASN A 51 22.24 -4.53 -13.74
CA ASN A 51 22.21 -5.25 -12.46
C ASN A 51 22.68 -4.42 -11.26
N VAL A 52 23.17 -3.20 -11.47
CA VAL A 52 23.61 -2.30 -10.38
C VAL A 52 22.63 -1.15 -10.25
N LEU A 53 22.02 -1.02 -9.06
CA LEU A 53 21.15 0.11 -8.76
C LEU A 53 21.93 1.42 -8.89
N PRO A 54 21.36 2.47 -9.53
CA PRO A 54 22.03 3.76 -9.64
C PRO A 54 22.49 4.28 -8.28
N THR A 55 23.69 4.84 -8.21
CA THR A 55 24.18 5.55 -7.03
C THR A 55 23.33 6.79 -6.84
N ASP A 56 22.47 6.75 -5.82
CA ASP A 56 21.49 7.77 -5.53
C ASP A 56 21.78 8.33 -4.14
N ALA A 57 22.84 9.15 -4.06
CA ALA A 57 23.36 9.66 -2.80
C ALA A 57 22.39 10.65 -2.11
N ASP A 58 21.54 11.30 -2.89
CA ASP A 58 20.67 12.37 -2.41
C ASP A 58 19.28 11.91 -1.99
N ARG A 59 18.93 10.64 -2.27
CA ARG A 59 17.64 10.07 -1.93
C ARG A 59 17.74 8.98 -0.87
N HIS A 60 16.75 8.94 0.02
CA HIS A 60 16.62 7.84 0.96
C HIS A 60 16.17 6.58 0.22
N ARG A 61 16.91 5.49 0.39
CA ARG A 61 16.56 4.19 -0.17
C ARG A 61 15.63 3.46 0.77
N VAL A 62 14.49 3.03 0.24
CA VAL A 62 13.42 2.34 0.93
C VAL A 62 13.07 1.06 0.18
N ALA A 63 12.99 -0.05 0.86
CA ALA A 63 12.56 -1.32 0.29
C ALA A 63 11.05 -1.49 0.46
N LEU A 64 10.37 -1.94 -0.59
CA LEU A 64 9.00 -2.45 -0.52
C LEU A 64 9.04 -3.97 -0.64
N LEU A 65 8.71 -4.67 0.43
CA LEU A 65 8.68 -6.12 0.52
C LEU A 65 7.23 -6.61 0.46
N VAL A 66 6.83 -7.16 -0.69
CA VAL A 66 5.46 -7.66 -0.91
C VAL A 66 5.49 -8.89 -1.81
N PRO A 67 4.49 -9.79 -1.72
CA PRO A 67 4.42 -10.94 -2.61
C PRO A 67 4.04 -10.49 -4.04
N MET A 68 4.97 -10.63 -4.99
CA MET A 68 4.76 -10.30 -6.40
C MET A 68 4.39 -11.53 -7.24
N SER A 69 4.48 -12.72 -6.63
CA SER A 69 4.12 -14.00 -7.23
C SER A 69 3.29 -14.86 -6.27
N GLY A 70 2.73 -15.99 -6.75
CA GLY A 70 1.92 -16.89 -5.95
C GLY A 70 0.52 -16.37 -5.60
N PRO A 71 -0.17 -17.00 -4.62
CA PRO A 71 -1.59 -16.72 -4.31
C PRO A 71 -1.87 -15.29 -3.84
N ASN A 72 -0.91 -14.65 -3.20
CA ASN A 72 -1.03 -13.30 -2.67
C ASN A 72 -0.54 -12.20 -3.63
N ALA A 73 -0.08 -12.58 -4.84
CA ALA A 73 0.42 -11.64 -5.85
C ALA A 73 -0.58 -10.52 -6.21
N PRO A 74 -1.90 -10.75 -6.33
CA PRO A 74 -2.84 -9.67 -6.61
C PRO A 74 -2.84 -8.57 -5.52
N ILE A 75 -2.67 -8.95 -4.25
CA ILE A 75 -2.61 -8.00 -3.13
C ILE A 75 -1.27 -7.27 -3.15
N GLY A 76 -0.15 -8.01 -3.30
CA GLY A 76 1.18 -7.43 -3.38
C GLY A 76 1.33 -6.45 -4.54
N THR A 77 0.82 -6.80 -5.72
CA THR A 77 0.78 -5.93 -6.90
C THR A 77 -0.05 -4.67 -6.63
N ALA A 78 -1.21 -4.81 -5.97
CA ALA A 78 -2.03 -3.64 -5.64
C ALA A 78 -1.30 -2.68 -4.69
N ILE A 79 -0.55 -3.19 -3.71
CA ILE A 79 0.26 -2.40 -2.80
C ILE A 79 1.42 -1.72 -3.57
N ALA A 80 2.13 -2.45 -4.42
CA ALA A 80 3.25 -1.91 -5.21
C ALA A 80 2.80 -0.80 -6.17
N ASN A 81 1.69 -1.02 -6.87
CA ASN A 81 1.10 -0.02 -7.75
C ASN A 81 0.66 1.24 -6.99
N ALA A 82 0.02 1.07 -5.82
CA ALA A 82 -0.38 2.20 -4.98
C ALA A 82 0.82 2.96 -4.41
N THR A 83 1.91 2.27 -4.08
CA THR A 83 3.19 2.87 -3.69
C THR A 83 3.76 3.73 -4.82
N THR A 84 3.77 3.20 -6.05
CA THR A 84 4.19 3.96 -7.24
C THR A 84 3.29 5.17 -7.48
N MET A 85 1.98 5.00 -7.34
CA MET A 85 1.02 6.09 -7.50
C MET A 85 1.27 7.21 -6.47
N ALA A 86 1.52 6.87 -5.20
CA ALA A 86 1.82 7.86 -4.17
C ALA A 86 3.10 8.65 -4.46
N LEU A 87 4.15 7.99 -4.97
CA LEU A 87 5.39 8.67 -5.39
C LEU A 87 5.14 9.69 -6.50
N LEU A 88 4.33 9.30 -7.51
CA LEU A 88 3.99 10.17 -8.63
C LEU A 88 3.08 11.33 -8.19
N ASP A 89 2.04 11.06 -7.41
CA ASP A 89 1.08 12.07 -6.96
C ASP A 89 1.71 13.10 -6.02
N THR A 90 2.73 12.70 -5.25
CA THR A 90 3.46 13.59 -4.34
C THR A 90 4.68 14.25 -4.98
N ASN A 91 5.02 13.86 -6.22
CA ASN A 91 6.26 14.28 -6.89
C ASN A 91 7.51 14.12 -5.98
N ALA A 92 7.59 12.98 -5.30
CA ALA A 92 8.62 12.73 -4.30
C ALA A 92 10.00 12.61 -4.92
N GLN A 93 10.89 13.58 -4.62
CA GLN A 93 12.26 13.60 -5.11
C GLN A 93 13.29 13.07 -4.10
N ASN A 94 12.94 13.00 -2.82
CA ASN A 94 13.84 12.69 -1.72
C ASN A 94 13.85 11.23 -1.27
N ILE A 95 12.99 10.39 -1.83
CA ILE A 95 12.96 8.95 -1.56
C ILE A 95 13.00 8.14 -2.86
N ARG A 96 13.58 6.95 -2.77
CA ARG A 96 13.56 5.94 -3.82
C ARG A 96 13.06 4.64 -3.24
N ILE A 97 12.01 4.06 -3.82
CA ILE A 97 11.45 2.79 -3.37
C ILE A 97 11.77 1.72 -4.40
N THR A 98 12.32 0.60 -3.93
CA THR A 98 12.60 -0.60 -4.74
C THR A 98 11.79 -1.76 -4.21
N THR A 99 11.07 -2.45 -5.11
CA THR A 99 10.21 -3.59 -4.75
C THR A 99 10.99 -4.90 -4.80
N TYR A 100 10.78 -5.75 -3.78
CA TYR A 100 11.36 -7.09 -3.64
C TYR A 100 10.24 -8.10 -3.38
N ASP A 101 10.26 -9.21 -4.13
CA ASP A 101 9.25 -10.26 -4.03
C ASP A 101 9.48 -11.14 -2.81
N THR A 102 8.54 -11.14 -1.86
CA THR A 102 8.60 -11.97 -0.65
C THR A 102 8.17 -13.42 -0.89
N ALA A 103 7.44 -13.71 -1.96
CA ALA A 103 6.99 -15.07 -2.26
C ALA A 103 8.14 -16.03 -2.58
N LEU A 104 9.30 -15.51 -2.98
CA LEU A 104 10.53 -16.27 -3.22
C LEU A 104 11.38 -16.45 -1.94
N GLY A 105 10.91 -15.94 -0.81
CA GLY A 105 11.56 -15.99 0.49
C GLY A 105 11.77 -14.60 1.09
N ALA A 106 10.98 -14.27 2.10
CA ALA A 106 10.97 -12.93 2.71
C ALA A 106 12.31 -12.52 3.32
N GLY A 107 13.01 -13.45 3.97
CA GLY A 107 14.36 -13.22 4.51
C GLY A 107 15.41 -12.97 3.42
N LEU A 108 15.31 -13.66 2.28
CA LEU A 108 16.21 -13.44 1.14
C LEU A 108 15.94 -12.07 0.50
N ALA A 109 14.67 -11.71 0.32
CA ALA A 109 14.26 -10.40 -0.17
C ALA A 109 14.77 -9.26 0.74
N ALA A 110 14.67 -9.43 2.06
CA ALA A 110 15.18 -8.47 3.04
C ALA A 110 16.70 -8.36 2.99
N ASN A 111 17.42 -9.48 2.89
CA ASN A 111 18.87 -9.48 2.77
C ASN A 111 19.33 -8.71 1.53
N LYS A 112 18.72 -9.01 0.37
CA LYS A 112 18.99 -8.27 -0.87
C LYS A 112 18.70 -6.78 -0.70
N ALA A 113 17.57 -6.43 -0.12
CA ALA A 113 17.19 -5.03 0.11
C ALA A 113 18.23 -4.28 0.96
N ILE A 114 18.78 -4.92 2.00
CA ILE A 114 19.80 -4.35 2.87
C ILE A 114 21.14 -4.18 2.13
N LEU A 115 21.54 -5.19 1.37
CA LEU A 115 22.75 -5.13 0.53
C LEU A 115 22.65 -4.02 -0.53
N ASP A 116 21.47 -3.78 -1.08
CA ASP A 116 21.18 -2.68 -2.00
C ASP A 116 21.16 -1.29 -1.31
N GLY A 117 21.41 -1.24 0.02
CA GLY A 117 21.56 -0.01 0.81
C GLY A 117 20.25 0.62 1.29
N ASN A 118 19.14 -0.12 1.29
CA ASN A 118 17.89 0.36 1.86
C ASN A 118 17.99 0.55 3.37
N ARG A 119 17.35 1.60 3.90
CA ARG A 119 17.40 2.01 5.31
C ARG A 119 16.05 1.98 6.01
N LEU A 120 15.00 1.64 5.29
CA LEU A 120 13.65 1.40 5.76
C LEU A 120 13.04 0.27 4.92
N ILE A 121 12.28 -0.61 5.55
CA ILE A 121 11.48 -1.63 4.90
C ILE A 121 10.00 -1.27 5.07
N LEU A 122 9.26 -1.20 3.98
CA LEU A 122 7.81 -1.16 3.91
C LEU A 122 7.32 -2.57 3.57
N GLY A 123 6.47 -3.14 4.41
CA GLY A 123 6.15 -4.57 4.39
C GLY A 123 6.92 -5.34 5.48
N PRO A 124 6.87 -6.68 5.46
CA PRO A 124 6.13 -7.53 4.56
C PRO A 124 4.59 -7.53 4.81
N LEU A 125 3.86 -8.27 3.96
CA LEU A 125 2.39 -8.38 4.08
C LEU A 125 1.97 -9.41 5.12
N LEU A 126 2.64 -10.56 5.18
CA LEU A 126 2.24 -11.69 6.00
C LEU A 126 2.96 -11.71 7.34
N ALA A 127 2.26 -12.12 8.39
CA ALA A 127 2.80 -12.15 9.76
C ALA A 127 3.99 -13.11 9.93
N ASP A 128 3.94 -14.27 9.29
CA ASP A 128 5.01 -15.28 9.31
C ASP A 128 6.28 -14.80 8.59
N GLU A 129 6.15 -13.94 7.59
CA GLU A 129 7.28 -13.30 6.91
C GLU A 129 8.01 -12.29 7.80
N VAL A 130 7.30 -11.63 8.75
CA VAL A 130 7.87 -10.58 9.61
C VAL A 130 9.06 -11.10 10.42
N VAL A 131 8.95 -12.29 10.99
CA VAL A 131 10.03 -12.90 11.79
C VAL A 131 11.29 -13.12 10.94
N ALA A 132 11.12 -13.64 9.72
CA ALA A 132 12.22 -13.87 8.79
C ALA A 132 12.88 -12.56 8.35
N VAL A 133 12.10 -11.53 8.07
CA VAL A 133 12.61 -10.19 7.72
C VAL A 133 13.32 -9.55 8.91
N ALA A 134 12.74 -9.60 10.12
CA ALA A 134 13.32 -9.03 11.33
C ALA A 134 14.67 -9.65 11.68
N SER A 135 14.86 -10.96 11.48
CA SER A 135 16.11 -11.65 11.76
C SER A 135 17.29 -11.10 10.93
N VAL A 136 17.03 -10.61 9.74
CA VAL A 136 18.02 -10.01 8.83
C VAL A 136 18.11 -8.49 9.00
N ALA A 137 16.99 -7.81 9.16
CA ALA A 137 16.93 -6.35 9.23
C ALA A 137 17.48 -5.77 10.54
N ARG A 138 17.25 -6.46 11.66
CA ARG A 138 17.64 -6.00 13.00
C ARG A 138 19.15 -5.85 13.20
N PRO A 139 20.01 -6.81 12.81
CA PRO A 139 21.46 -6.63 12.87
C PRO A 139 21.95 -5.44 12.02
N ALA A 140 21.29 -5.17 10.90
CA ALA A 140 21.58 -4.05 10.00
C ALA A 140 21.00 -2.71 10.50
N LYS A 141 20.24 -2.69 11.59
CA LYS A 141 19.54 -1.53 12.16
C LYS A 141 18.57 -0.89 11.15
N VAL A 142 17.94 -1.71 10.32
CA VAL A 142 16.92 -1.29 9.35
C VAL A 142 15.53 -1.60 9.93
N PRO A 143 14.74 -0.60 10.33
CA PRO A 143 13.40 -0.83 10.85
C PRO A 143 12.44 -1.18 9.72
N MET A 144 11.29 -1.78 10.10
CA MET A 144 10.24 -2.11 9.16
C MET A 144 8.88 -1.59 9.60
N ILE A 145 8.06 -1.23 8.60
CA ILE A 145 6.65 -0.87 8.74
C ILE A 145 5.86 -1.95 8.00
N THR A 146 5.44 -2.98 8.74
CA THR A 146 4.75 -4.14 8.15
C THR A 146 3.28 -3.87 7.87
N TYR A 147 2.75 -4.51 6.83
CA TYR A 147 1.32 -4.51 6.46
C TYR A 147 0.54 -5.64 7.13
N SER A 148 1.18 -6.43 7.99
CA SER A 148 0.55 -7.51 8.73
C SER A 148 -0.65 -7.02 9.55
N ASN A 149 -1.68 -7.84 9.63
CA ASN A 149 -2.82 -7.64 10.53
C ASN A 149 -2.65 -8.30 11.90
N ASP A 150 -1.44 -8.76 12.23
CA ASP A 150 -1.10 -9.39 13.49
C ASP A 150 -0.34 -8.41 14.39
N ALA A 151 -0.98 -7.92 15.44
CA ALA A 151 -0.36 -7.00 16.38
C ALA A 151 0.79 -7.65 17.18
N THR A 152 0.85 -8.99 17.27
CA THR A 152 1.85 -9.70 18.06
C THR A 152 3.24 -9.69 17.44
N VAL A 153 3.35 -9.33 16.14
CA VAL A 153 4.64 -9.20 15.47
C VAL A 153 5.32 -7.86 15.71
N ALA A 154 4.60 -6.90 16.36
CA ALA A 154 5.17 -5.59 16.69
C ALA A 154 6.33 -5.73 17.70
N ASP A 155 7.38 -4.96 17.47
CA ASP A 155 8.58 -4.90 18.32
C ASP A 155 9.20 -3.50 18.19
N ARG A 156 10.26 -3.21 18.94
CA ARG A 156 10.98 -1.92 18.96
C ARG A 156 11.40 -1.39 17.57
N ASP A 157 11.59 -2.28 16.60
CA ASP A 157 12.03 -1.99 15.22
C ASP A 157 11.03 -2.52 14.17
N VAL A 158 9.87 -3.01 14.63
CA VAL A 158 8.78 -3.54 13.79
C VAL A 158 7.49 -2.79 14.11
N PHE A 159 7.03 -2.00 13.16
CA PHE A 159 5.82 -1.18 13.28
C PHE A 159 4.71 -1.78 12.45
N VAL A 160 3.55 -2.07 13.06
CA VAL A 160 2.41 -2.69 12.39
C VAL A 160 1.48 -1.60 11.87
N LEU A 161 1.45 -1.40 10.55
CA LEU A 161 0.56 -0.47 9.85
C LEU A 161 -0.72 -1.15 9.34
N GLY A 162 -0.73 -2.48 9.27
CA GLY A 162 -1.90 -3.22 8.81
C GLY A 162 -3.13 -3.02 9.69
N GLN A 163 -4.30 -3.36 9.17
CA GLN A 163 -5.56 -3.25 9.89
C GLN A 163 -5.73 -4.46 10.80
N VAL A 164 -5.53 -4.28 12.10
CA VAL A 164 -5.65 -5.36 13.08
C VAL A 164 -7.10 -5.55 13.53
N PRO A 165 -7.62 -6.79 13.61
CA PRO A 165 -9.03 -7.05 13.92
C PRO A 165 -9.46 -6.52 15.28
N ALA A 166 -8.54 -6.43 16.24
CA ALA A 166 -8.83 -5.93 17.58
C ALA A 166 -9.43 -4.51 17.58
N GLN A 167 -8.99 -3.63 16.69
CA GLN A 167 -9.50 -2.26 16.63
C GLN A 167 -10.91 -2.20 16.03
N ALA A 168 -11.16 -2.94 14.95
CA ALA A 168 -12.49 -3.02 14.37
C ALA A 168 -13.50 -3.64 15.35
N ILE A 169 -13.12 -4.71 16.04
CA ILE A 169 -13.96 -5.37 17.04
C ILE A 169 -14.22 -4.45 18.22
N ALA A 170 -13.22 -3.80 18.78
CA ALA A 170 -13.41 -2.84 19.88
C ALA A 170 -14.36 -1.69 19.47
N ARG A 171 -14.23 -1.20 18.25
CA ARG A 171 -15.06 -0.11 17.71
C ARG A 171 -16.52 -0.53 17.52
N VAL A 172 -16.77 -1.70 16.89
CA VAL A 172 -18.14 -2.16 16.64
C VAL A 172 -18.81 -2.66 17.92
N VAL A 173 -18.08 -3.31 18.83
CA VAL A 173 -18.60 -3.74 20.14
C VAL A 173 -18.98 -2.54 21.01
N GLY A 174 -18.14 -1.49 21.01
CA GLY A 174 -18.48 -0.25 21.69
C GLY A 174 -19.76 0.39 21.14
N PHE A 175 -19.89 0.46 19.83
CA PHE A 175 -21.11 0.97 19.18
C PHE A 175 -22.33 0.09 19.47
N ALA A 176 -22.19 -1.23 19.48
CA ALA A 176 -23.26 -2.15 19.82
C ALA A 176 -23.76 -1.92 21.26
N GLN A 177 -22.83 -1.73 22.20
CA GLN A 177 -23.16 -1.38 23.59
C GLN A 177 -23.92 -0.05 23.69
N ASP A 178 -23.48 0.99 22.96
CA ASP A 178 -24.17 2.29 22.89
C ASP A 178 -25.60 2.16 22.30
N LYS A 179 -25.87 1.10 21.51
CA LYS A 179 -27.18 0.74 20.97
C LYS A 179 -28.01 -0.20 21.89
N GLY A 180 -27.52 -0.49 23.09
CA GLY A 180 -28.23 -1.29 24.07
C GLY A 180 -28.01 -2.80 24.02
N ILE A 181 -27.09 -3.29 23.17
CA ILE A 181 -26.67 -4.69 23.16
C ILE A 181 -26.02 -5.03 24.51
N LYS A 182 -26.37 -6.17 25.08
CA LYS A 182 -25.82 -6.66 26.37
C LYS A 182 -25.10 -7.99 26.21
N THR A 183 -25.56 -8.82 25.26
CA THR A 183 -25.03 -10.17 25.05
C THR A 183 -24.56 -10.35 23.61
N ILE A 184 -23.40 -10.98 23.43
CA ILE A 184 -22.80 -11.23 22.13
C ILE A 184 -22.46 -12.71 22.01
N GLY A 185 -22.96 -13.37 20.94
CA GLY A 185 -22.43 -14.63 20.47
C GLY A 185 -21.42 -14.40 19.35
N ALA A 186 -20.57 -15.36 19.05
CA ALA A 186 -19.61 -15.24 17.94
C ALA A 186 -19.42 -16.55 17.19
N ILE A 187 -19.23 -16.43 15.88
CA ILE A 187 -18.64 -17.47 15.04
C ILE A 187 -17.30 -17.02 14.50
N ILE A 188 -16.30 -17.88 14.58
CA ILE A 188 -14.92 -17.57 14.18
C ILE A 188 -14.33 -18.72 13.34
N PRO A 189 -13.44 -18.44 12.37
CA PRO A 189 -12.74 -19.53 11.69
C PRO A 189 -11.72 -20.19 12.62
N THR A 190 -11.42 -21.46 12.36
CA THR A 190 -10.25 -22.12 12.95
C THR A 190 -8.95 -21.41 12.49
N GLY A 191 -7.88 -21.51 13.30
CA GLY A 191 -6.57 -20.96 13.00
C GLY A 191 -6.31 -19.58 13.60
N ALA A 192 -5.15 -18.99 13.27
CA ALA A 192 -4.59 -17.82 13.93
C ALA A 192 -5.50 -16.56 13.86
N TYR A 193 -6.16 -16.33 12.73
CA TYR A 193 -7.07 -15.19 12.62
C TYR A 193 -8.27 -15.32 13.57
N GLY A 194 -8.90 -16.50 13.63
CA GLY A 194 -10.02 -16.72 14.56
C GLY A 194 -9.63 -16.59 16.02
N GLN A 195 -8.42 -17.03 16.39
CA GLN A 195 -7.90 -16.84 17.75
C GLN A 195 -7.75 -15.34 18.07
N ARG A 196 -7.21 -14.53 17.13
CA ARG A 196 -7.11 -13.08 17.30
C ARG A 196 -8.48 -12.41 17.46
N VAL A 197 -9.46 -12.81 16.65
CA VAL A 197 -10.84 -12.31 16.74
C VAL A 197 -11.45 -12.66 18.09
N SER A 198 -11.33 -13.93 18.52
CA SER A 198 -11.85 -14.38 19.81
C SER A 198 -11.25 -13.59 20.97
N SER A 199 -9.93 -13.46 21.03
CA SER A 199 -9.24 -12.70 22.06
C SER A 199 -9.68 -11.23 22.05
N ALA A 200 -9.78 -10.59 20.88
CA ALA A 200 -10.23 -9.22 20.73
C ALA A 200 -11.68 -9.01 21.20
N LEU A 201 -12.58 -9.95 20.88
CA LEU A 201 -13.96 -9.91 21.37
C LEU A 201 -14.03 -9.98 22.89
N MET A 202 -13.29 -10.92 23.50
CA MET A 202 -13.29 -11.06 24.97
C MET A 202 -12.78 -9.80 25.66
N VAL A 203 -11.72 -9.18 25.12
CA VAL A 203 -11.17 -7.93 25.66
C VAL A 203 -12.16 -6.77 25.49
N ALA A 204 -12.74 -6.62 24.30
CA ALA A 204 -13.66 -5.53 23.99
C ALA A 204 -14.97 -5.64 24.79
N ALA A 205 -15.55 -6.85 24.90
CA ALA A 205 -16.76 -7.10 25.67
C ALA A 205 -16.53 -6.80 27.16
N ARG A 206 -15.43 -7.30 27.73
CA ARG A 206 -15.05 -7.02 29.12
C ARG A 206 -14.91 -5.53 29.41
N ALA A 207 -14.22 -4.81 28.52
CA ALA A 207 -14.00 -3.36 28.66
C ALA A 207 -15.31 -2.56 28.61
N ARG A 208 -16.37 -3.12 28.02
CA ARG A 208 -17.69 -2.49 27.84
C ARG A 208 -18.77 -3.08 28.74
N GLY A 209 -18.45 -4.04 29.59
CA GLY A 209 -19.43 -4.68 30.48
C GLY A 209 -20.45 -5.57 29.74
N LEU A 210 -20.09 -6.07 28.54
CA LEU A 210 -20.92 -6.99 27.77
C LEU A 210 -20.59 -8.43 28.11
N THR A 211 -21.59 -9.32 27.96
CA THR A 211 -21.42 -10.75 28.17
C THR A 211 -21.21 -11.45 26.83
N VAL A 212 -20.12 -12.21 26.68
CA VAL A 212 -19.95 -13.15 25.57
C VAL A 212 -20.56 -14.49 25.97
N THR A 213 -21.70 -14.85 25.36
CA THR A 213 -22.48 -16.02 25.74
C THR A 213 -21.98 -17.32 25.13
N ALA A 214 -21.51 -17.26 23.89
CA ALA A 214 -20.98 -18.43 23.17
C ALA A 214 -20.01 -17.99 22.08
N VAL A 215 -18.96 -18.78 21.88
CA VAL A 215 -18.06 -18.67 20.73
C VAL A 215 -17.97 -20.06 20.08
N GLU A 216 -18.28 -20.16 18.81
CA GLU A 216 -18.20 -21.38 18.02
C GLU A 216 -17.20 -21.21 16.88
N SER A 217 -16.35 -22.19 16.71
CA SER A 217 -15.43 -22.24 15.56
C SER A 217 -15.99 -23.08 14.43
N TYR A 218 -15.54 -22.78 13.21
CA TYR A 218 -15.84 -23.53 11.99
C TYR A 218 -14.62 -23.61 11.10
N ASP A 219 -14.59 -24.61 10.23
CA ASP A 219 -13.57 -24.77 9.23
C ASP A 219 -14.01 -24.07 7.92
N ARG A 220 -13.14 -23.20 7.36
CA ARG A 220 -13.40 -22.48 6.10
C ARG A 220 -13.48 -23.39 4.88
N SER A 221 -12.92 -24.60 4.97
CA SER A 221 -12.91 -25.58 3.87
C SER A 221 -14.24 -26.31 3.71
N ASN A 222 -15.16 -26.17 4.65
CA ASN A 222 -16.46 -26.87 4.65
C ASN A 222 -17.64 -25.89 4.88
N THR A 223 -18.89 -26.42 4.75
CA THR A 223 -20.12 -25.64 4.87
C THR A 223 -20.64 -25.55 6.32
N SER A 224 -19.78 -25.71 7.32
CA SER A 224 -20.17 -25.77 8.75
C SER A 224 -20.59 -24.42 9.35
N VAL A 225 -20.51 -23.33 8.61
CA VAL A 225 -20.79 -21.95 9.05
C VAL A 225 -22.20 -21.84 9.63
N SER A 226 -23.24 -22.24 8.88
CA SER A 226 -24.64 -22.16 9.34
C SER A 226 -24.89 -23.06 10.56
N SER A 227 -24.18 -24.18 10.68
CA SER A 227 -24.27 -25.04 11.87
C SER A 227 -23.61 -24.39 13.09
N ALA A 228 -22.50 -23.67 12.92
CA ALA A 228 -21.88 -22.91 13.99
C ALA A 228 -22.82 -21.81 14.49
N VAL A 229 -23.49 -21.07 13.59
CA VAL A 229 -24.50 -20.05 13.99
C VAL A 229 -25.60 -20.70 14.83
N ARG A 230 -26.19 -21.83 14.36
CA ARG A 230 -27.25 -22.52 15.13
C ARG A 230 -26.75 -22.98 16.50
N ARG A 231 -25.50 -23.46 16.63
CA ARG A 231 -24.94 -23.86 17.94
C ARG A 231 -24.80 -22.66 18.90
N VAL A 232 -24.35 -21.50 18.38
CA VAL A 232 -24.30 -20.28 19.20
C VAL A 232 -25.67 -19.90 19.73
N LEU A 233 -26.69 -19.84 18.84
CA LEU A 233 -28.04 -19.41 19.18
C LEU A 233 -28.79 -20.42 20.08
N ALA A 234 -28.40 -21.69 20.04
CA ALA A 234 -29.00 -22.74 20.89
C ALA A 234 -28.46 -22.72 22.33
N LYS A 235 -27.26 -22.13 22.58
CA LYS A 235 -26.64 -22.13 23.91
C LYS A 235 -27.26 -21.11 24.86
N ALA A 236 -27.56 -19.91 24.37
CA ALA A 236 -28.18 -18.86 25.16
C ALA A 236 -28.75 -17.78 24.22
N PRO A 237 -29.69 -16.94 24.69
CA PRO A 237 -30.11 -15.75 23.97
C PRO A 237 -28.91 -14.81 23.69
N VAL A 238 -28.82 -14.30 22.46
CA VAL A 238 -27.81 -13.33 22.03
C VAL A 238 -28.51 -12.12 21.40
N ASP A 239 -28.15 -10.93 21.86
CA ASP A 239 -28.63 -9.69 21.25
C ASP A 239 -27.93 -9.43 19.93
N ALA A 240 -26.63 -9.78 19.82
CA ALA A 240 -25.85 -9.64 18.61
C ALA A 240 -24.95 -10.86 18.34
N LEU A 241 -24.75 -11.17 17.05
CA LEU A 241 -23.87 -12.23 16.58
C LEU A 241 -22.68 -11.61 15.84
N LEU A 242 -21.47 -11.77 16.39
CA LEU A 242 -20.24 -11.43 15.70
C LEU A 242 -19.88 -12.53 14.68
N ILE A 243 -19.76 -12.13 13.42
CA ILE A 243 -19.21 -12.98 12.36
C ILE A 243 -17.76 -12.53 12.12
N GLY A 244 -16.82 -13.26 12.74
CA GLY A 244 -15.40 -12.93 12.74
C GLY A 244 -14.66 -13.42 11.50
N ASP A 245 -15.18 -13.12 10.30
CA ASP A 245 -14.59 -13.55 9.02
C ASP A 245 -15.03 -12.62 7.87
N SER A 246 -14.65 -12.98 6.65
CA SER A 246 -14.93 -12.26 5.40
C SER A 246 -16.42 -12.11 5.10
N GLY A 247 -16.74 -11.16 4.21
CA GLY A 247 -18.09 -10.94 3.71
C GLY A 247 -18.73 -12.18 3.10
N ARG A 248 -17.96 -12.99 2.38
CA ARG A 248 -18.43 -14.28 1.85
C ARG A 248 -18.98 -15.21 2.95
N ILE A 249 -18.28 -15.29 4.07
CA ILE A 249 -18.72 -16.10 5.21
C ILE A 249 -19.94 -15.46 5.89
N ALA A 250 -19.95 -14.14 6.00
CA ALA A 250 -21.12 -13.43 6.55
C ALA A 250 -22.39 -13.70 5.76
N LEU A 251 -22.32 -13.70 4.44
CA LEU A 251 -23.44 -14.04 3.55
C LEU A 251 -23.95 -15.48 3.75
N MET A 252 -23.05 -16.42 4.09
CA MET A 252 -23.43 -17.81 4.40
C MET A 252 -24.05 -17.96 5.80
N ALA A 253 -23.61 -17.14 6.74
CA ALA A 253 -24.05 -17.16 8.14
C ALA A 253 -25.42 -16.48 8.34
N ALA A 254 -25.63 -15.34 7.68
CA ALA A 254 -26.74 -14.44 7.91
C ALA A 254 -28.14 -15.11 7.85
N PRO A 255 -28.44 -15.99 6.90
CA PRO A 255 -29.76 -16.65 6.86
C PRO A 255 -30.06 -17.52 8.10
N ALA A 256 -29.03 -18.03 8.79
CA ALA A 256 -29.20 -18.84 9.99
C ALA A 256 -29.30 -18.02 11.29
N ALA A 257 -29.10 -16.71 11.22
CA ALA A 257 -29.09 -15.82 12.39
C ALA A 257 -30.48 -15.41 12.90
N ASN A 258 -31.56 -15.78 12.18
CA ASN A 258 -32.96 -15.60 12.60
C ASN A 258 -33.31 -14.20 13.10
N GLY A 259 -32.81 -13.15 12.44
CA GLY A 259 -33.08 -11.75 12.81
C GLY A 259 -32.23 -11.20 13.95
N THR A 260 -31.29 -11.98 14.50
CA THR A 260 -30.30 -11.48 15.49
C THR A 260 -29.44 -10.38 14.83
N GLN A 261 -29.14 -9.31 15.57
CA GLN A 261 -28.26 -8.25 15.08
C GLN A 261 -26.91 -8.80 14.69
N LEU A 262 -26.55 -8.62 13.41
CA LEU A 262 -25.23 -9.05 12.92
C LEU A 262 -24.19 -7.95 13.13
N ILE A 263 -23.01 -8.35 13.59
CA ILE A 263 -21.85 -7.48 13.66
C ILE A 263 -20.63 -8.15 13.00
N GLY A 264 -19.79 -7.36 12.34
CA GLY A 264 -18.67 -7.86 11.57
C GLY A 264 -17.34 -7.16 11.88
N THR A 265 -16.31 -7.63 11.23
CA THR A 265 -14.94 -7.10 11.34
C THR A 265 -14.59 -6.24 10.14
N GLU A 266 -13.35 -5.71 10.12
CA GLU A 266 -12.76 -4.96 9.02
C GLU A 266 -12.75 -5.73 7.68
N LEU A 267 -12.83 -7.05 7.71
CA LEU A 267 -12.86 -7.90 6.51
C LEU A 267 -14.12 -7.74 5.66
N TRP A 268 -15.14 -7.04 6.17
CA TRP A 268 -16.34 -6.71 5.38
C TRP A 268 -16.15 -5.46 4.53
N ASN A 269 -15.09 -4.71 4.81
CA ASN A 269 -14.81 -3.46 4.12
C ASN A 269 -14.46 -3.70 2.64
N GLY A 270 -15.19 -3.04 1.74
CA GLY A 270 -14.99 -3.15 0.29
C GLY A 270 -15.68 -4.34 -0.37
N ASP A 271 -16.40 -5.20 0.37
CA ASP A 271 -17.20 -6.29 -0.21
C ASP A 271 -18.63 -5.83 -0.51
N ALA A 272 -18.84 -5.30 -1.72
CA ALA A 272 -20.14 -4.81 -2.17
C ALA A 272 -21.23 -5.90 -2.22
N SER A 273 -20.89 -7.18 -2.17
CA SER A 273 -21.88 -8.28 -2.17
C SER A 273 -22.69 -8.30 -0.89
N ILE A 274 -22.11 -7.88 0.23
CA ILE A 274 -22.79 -7.75 1.53
C ILE A 274 -23.97 -6.78 1.43
N ALA A 275 -23.76 -5.61 0.83
CA ALA A 275 -24.80 -4.58 0.69
C ALA A 275 -25.96 -5.02 -0.21
N LYS A 276 -25.74 -5.98 -1.11
CA LYS A 276 -26.78 -6.54 -2.01
C LYS A 276 -27.64 -7.60 -1.35
N SER A 277 -27.22 -8.15 -0.21
CA SER A 277 -27.92 -9.24 0.47
C SER A 277 -29.03 -8.73 1.41
N PRO A 278 -30.30 -9.11 1.23
CA PRO A 278 -31.36 -8.74 2.17
C PRO A 278 -31.10 -9.26 3.60
N ALA A 279 -30.45 -10.43 3.74
CA ALA A 279 -30.15 -11.03 5.04
C ALA A 279 -29.07 -10.26 5.83
N MET A 280 -28.34 -9.37 5.18
CA MET A 280 -27.32 -8.55 5.83
C MET A 280 -27.80 -7.14 6.19
N ARG A 281 -29.01 -6.75 5.81
CA ARG A 281 -29.54 -5.40 6.10
C ARG A 281 -29.56 -5.12 7.60
N GLY A 282 -29.13 -3.93 7.99
CA GLY A 282 -28.98 -3.53 9.39
C GLY A 282 -27.76 -4.09 10.10
N ALA A 283 -26.96 -4.95 9.48
CA ALA A 283 -25.72 -5.45 10.08
C ALA A 283 -24.69 -4.31 10.24
N TRP A 284 -23.92 -4.35 11.32
CA TRP A 284 -22.89 -3.34 11.61
C TRP A 284 -21.50 -3.91 11.51
N PHE A 285 -20.57 -3.09 11.04
CA PHE A 285 -19.14 -3.41 11.07
C PHE A 285 -18.30 -2.14 11.18
N ALA A 286 -17.13 -2.25 11.77
CA ALA A 286 -16.21 -1.13 11.83
C ALA A 286 -15.13 -1.25 10.76
N ALA A 287 -14.83 -0.14 10.11
CA ALA A 287 -13.84 -0.04 9.05
C ALA A 287 -13.18 1.33 9.02
N VAL A 288 -12.07 1.43 8.34
CA VAL A 288 -11.47 2.71 7.97
C VAL A 288 -12.37 3.45 6.97
N SER A 289 -12.30 4.78 6.97
CA SER A 289 -13.20 5.60 6.15
C SER A 289 -12.96 5.41 4.65
N ASP A 290 -14.03 5.39 3.85
CA ASP A 290 -13.96 5.36 2.38
C ASP A 290 -14.00 6.75 1.73
N LYS A 291 -13.99 7.84 2.51
CA LYS A 291 -14.11 9.19 1.95
C LYS A 291 -13.12 9.50 0.83
N ARG A 292 -11.90 8.97 0.92
CA ARG A 292 -10.84 9.16 -0.08
C ARG A 292 -10.65 7.95 -0.97
N PHE A 293 -11.20 6.81 -0.59
CA PHE A 293 -11.00 5.56 -1.33
C PHE A 293 -11.58 5.60 -2.74
N GLY A 294 -12.77 6.17 -2.92
CA GLY A 294 -13.39 6.27 -4.25
C GLY A 294 -12.54 7.05 -5.26
N GLN A 295 -11.95 8.17 -4.85
CA GLN A 295 -11.04 8.94 -5.70
C GLN A 295 -9.75 8.17 -5.99
N PHE A 296 -9.18 7.51 -4.98
CA PHE A 296 -8.02 6.63 -5.15
C PHE A 296 -8.31 5.49 -6.12
N GLU A 297 -9.45 4.79 -5.96
CA GLU A 297 -9.86 3.69 -6.82
C GLU A 297 -10.00 4.13 -8.27
N GLN A 298 -10.63 5.27 -8.52
CA GLN A 298 -10.78 5.82 -9.86
C GLN A 298 -9.43 6.14 -10.49
N SER A 299 -8.52 6.81 -9.77
CA SER A 299 -7.18 7.14 -10.24
C SER A 299 -6.35 5.89 -10.49
N TYR A 300 -6.48 4.88 -9.62
CA TYR A 300 -5.82 3.59 -9.76
C TYR A 300 -6.29 2.85 -11.01
N ARG A 301 -7.62 2.76 -11.24
CA ARG A 301 -8.20 2.15 -12.46
C ARG A 301 -7.72 2.83 -13.73
N THR A 302 -7.66 4.15 -13.72
CA THR A 302 -7.17 4.92 -14.88
C THR A 302 -5.73 4.60 -15.21
N ARG A 303 -4.87 4.37 -14.20
CA ARG A 303 -3.43 4.10 -14.42
C ARG A 303 -3.13 2.65 -14.72
N PHE A 304 -3.81 1.72 -14.07
CA PHE A 304 -3.45 0.28 -14.09
C PHE A 304 -4.50 -0.60 -14.77
N GLY A 305 -5.63 -0.06 -15.22
CA GLY A 305 -6.69 -0.79 -15.95
C GLY A 305 -7.52 -1.75 -15.10
N VAL A 306 -7.25 -1.87 -13.80
CA VAL A 306 -7.94 -2.80 -12.89
C VAL A 306 -8.31 -2.12 -11.57
N ALA A 307 -9.28 -2.67 -10.85
CA ALA A 307 -9.60 -2.21 -9.51
C ALA A 307 -8.47 -2.58 -8.51
N PRO A 308 -8.11 -1.70 -7.56
CA PRO A 308 -7.17 -2.07 -6.52
C PRO A 308 -7.82 -3.02 -5.51
N SER A 309 -7.01 -3.88 -4.89
CA SER A 309 -7.37 -4.44 -3.59
C SER A 309 -7.54 -3.31 -2.57
N ARG A 310 -8.49 -3.45 -1.64
CA ARG A 310 -8.66 -2.47 -0.54
C ARG A 310 -7.38 -2.27 0.27
N LEU A 311 -6.54 -3.31 0.37
CA LEU A 311 -5.23 -3.26 1.04
C LEU A 311 -4.18 -2.45 0.26
N GLY A 312 -4.44 -2.09 -1.01
CA GLY A 312 -3.56 -1.20 -1.78
C GLY A 312 -3.32 0.14 -1.10
N THR A 313 -4.30 0.65 -0.35
CA THR A 313 -4.15 1.91 0.41
C THR A 313 -2.99 1.88 1.40
N LEU A 314 -2.62 0.71 1.94
CA LEU A 314 -1.46 0.57 2.84
C LEU A 314 -0.15 0.98 2.15
N GLY A 315 0.01 0.64 0.86
CA GLY A 315 1.16 1.07 0.06
C GLY A 315 1.20 2.58 -0.09
N TYR A 316 0.08 3.20 -0.45
CA TYR A 316 -0.03 4.65 -0.58
C TYR A 316 0.25 5.37 0.75
N ASP A 317 -0.41 4.95 1.83
CA ASP A 317 -0.29 5.54 3.15
C ASP A 317 1.13 5.39 3.73
N SER A 318 1.81 4.27 3.46
CA SER A 318 3.19 4.07 3.90
C SER A 318 4.18 5.02 3.21
N VAL A 319 3.92 5.40 1.95
CA VAL A 319 4.69 6.44 1.26
C VAL A 319 4.45 7.81 1.88
N LEU A 320 3.19 8.19 2.11
CA LEU A 320 2.87 9.46 2.78
C LEU A 320 3.53 9.57 4.16
N LEU A 321 3.47 8.48 4.94
CA LEU A 321 4.14 8.37 6.23
C LEU A 321 5.66 8.55 6.09
N THR A 322 6.27 7.81 5.16
CA THR A 322 7.72 7.88 4.90
C THR A 322 8.14 9.28 4.51
N LEU A 323 7.40 9.96 3.63
CA LEU A 323 7.67 11.33 3.21
C LEU A 323 7.55 12.34 4.37
N ASN A 324 6.56 12.14 5.25
CA ASN A 324 6.41 12.97 6.44
C ASN A 324 7.64 12.87 7.35
N VAL A 325 8.09 11.64 7.62
CA VAL A 325 9.27 11.37 8.44
C VAL A 325 10.55 11.86 7.75
N ALA A 326 10.64 11.69 6.44
CA ALA A 326 11.82 12.05 5.63
C ALA A 326 12.12 13.55 5.60
N ARG A 327 11.19 14.43 5.93
CA ARG A 327 11.43 15.88 6.05
C ARG A 327 12.57 16.24 7.03
N GLY A 328 12.86 15.38 7.99
CA GLY A 328 13.95 15.57 8.92
C GLY A 328 14.87 14.37 9.03
N TRP A 329 14.84 13.48 8.05
CA TRP A 329 15.76 12.36 7.94
C TRP A 329 16.94 12.79 7.06
N LYS A 330 18.16 12.70 7.59
CA LYS A 330 19.37 13.06 6.84
C LYS A 330 19.83 11.86 6.00
N PRO A 331 20.17 12.04 4.71
CA PRO A 331 20.74 10.97 3.89
C PRO A 331 21.93 10.28 4.56
N GLY A 332 22.02 8.95 4.42
CA GLY A 332 23.09 8.15 5.03
C GLY A 332 22.91 7.83 6.53
N THR A 333 21.94 8.44 7.22
CA THR A 333 21.67 8.15 8.64
C THR A 333 20.60 7.07 8.83
N LEU A 334 20.45 6.57 10.05
CA LEU A 334 19.37 5.64 10.40
C LEU A 334 18.00 6.33 10.27
N PHE A 335 16.98 5.54 9.91
CA PHE A 335 15.62 6.02 9.89
C PHE A 335 15.18 6.47 11.31
N PRO A 336 14.64 7.69 11.46
CA PRO A 336 14.30 8.26 12.76
C PRO A 336 12.97 7.71 13.31
N THR A 337 12.96 6.48 13.82
CA THR A 337 11.76 5.76 14.31
C THR A 337 10.98 6.53 15.37
N ALA A 338 11.64 7.36 16.18
CA ALA A 338 10.99 8.21 17.17
C ALA A 338 9.91 9.13 16.56
N LYS A 339 10.06 9.54 15.29
CA LYS A 339 9.08 10.36 14.59
C LYS A 339 7.79 9.63 14.22
N LEU A 340 7.78 8.29 14.26
CA LEU A 340 6.57 7.50 14.06
C LEU A 340 5.57 7.68 15.22
N TYR A 341 6.04 8.04 16.39
CA TYR A 341 5.20 8.25 17.58
C TYR A 341 4.66 9.69 17.72
N ALA A 342 4.44 10.39 16.59
CA ALA A 342 3.83 11.72 16.60
C ALA A 342 2.43 11.66 17.27
N SER A 343 2.20 12.49 18.29
CA SER A 343 0.94 12.52 19.05
C SER A 343 -0.26 12.85 18.18
N ASP A 344 -0.09 13.76 17.23
CA ASP A 344 -1.14 14.17 16.30
C ASP A 344 -1.41 13.10 15.24
N GLY A 345 -0.52 12.11 15.12
CA GLY A 345 -0.60 11.04 14.13
C GLY A 345 -0.35 11.51 12.70
N PHE A 346 -0.84 10.72 11.77
CA PHE A 346 -0.66 10.88 10.33
C PHE A 346 -2.01 10.80 9.63
N ILE A 347 -2.11 11.43 8.46
CA ILE A 347 -3.31 11.40 7.64
C ILE A 347 -2.99 10.62 6.36
N GLY A 348 -3.72 9.54 6.11
CA GLY A 348 -3.65 8.73 4.90
C GLY A 348 -4.98 8.69 4.13
N LEU A 349 -5.04 7.82 3.14
CA LEU A 349 -6.26 7.50 2.41
C LEU A 349 -7.32 6.87 3.33
N ASP A 350 -6.86 6.04 4.26
CA ASP A 350 -7.68 5.33 5.25
C ASP A 350 -8.08 6.21 6.45
N GLY A 351 -7.80 7.51 6.39
CA GLY A 351 -8.09 8.45 7.49
C GLY A 351 -6.88 8.68 8.39
N VAL A 352 -7.16 9.11 9.62
CA VAL A 352 -6.12 9.40 10.61
C VAL A 352 -5.65 8.11 11.29
N PHE A 353 -4.35 8.00 11.50
CA PHE A 353 -3.72 6.93 12.28
C PHE A 353 -2.52 7.46 13.08
N ARG A 354 -2.16 6.79 14.17
CA ARG A 354 -0.94 7.06 14.94
C ARG A 354 -0.35 5.73 15.45
N PHE A 355 0.96 5.66 15.64
CA PHE A 355 1.55 4.49 16.30
C PHE A 355 1.46 4.62 17.82
N GLN A 356 0.97 3.56 18.43
CA GLN A 356 0.97 3.39 19.87
C GLN A 356 2.38 3.00 20.38
N PRO A 357 2.70 3.18 21.67
CA PRO A 357 4.01 2.80 22.22
C PRO A 357 4.41 1.33 21.97
N ASN A 358 3.43 0.44 21.74
CA ASN A 358 3.66 -0.95 21.39
C ASN A 358 3.99 -1.18 19.89
N GLY A 359 4.14 -0.12 19.09
CA GLY A 359 4.48 -0.22 17.67
C GLY A 359 3.28 -0.54 16.75
N VAL A 360 2.06 -0.66 17.26
CA VAL A 360 0.87 -0.92 16.44
C VAL A 360 0.17 0.39 16.07
N ALA A 361 -0.17 0.57 14.80
CA ALA A 361 -0.93 1.73 14.36
C ALA A 361 -2.37 1.67 14.89
N GLU A 362 -2.78 2.67 15.67
CA GLU A 362 -4.18 2.94 16.00
C GLU A 362 -4.82 3.72 14.86
N ARG A 363 -5.97 3.27 14.38
CA ARG A 363 -6.71 3.89 13.27
C ARG A 363 -8.04 4.47 13.73
N ALA A 364 -8.36 5.64 13.22
CA ALA A 364 -9.69 6.21 13.38
C ALA A 364 -10.67 5.44 12.49
N MET A 365 -11.55 4.66 13.10
CA MET A 365 -12.53 3.81 12.40
C MET A 365 -13.94 4.36 12.54
N GLU A 366 -14.72 4.29 11.46
CA GLU A 366 -16.16 4.51 11.45
C GLU A 366 -16.91 3.19 11.68
N VAL A 367 -18.15 3.26 12.12
CA VAL A 367 -19.08 2.12 12.08
C VAL A 367 -20.02 2.34 10.92
N ARG A 368 -20.17 1.31 10.10
CA ARG A 368 -21.08 1.26 8.97
C ARG A 368 -22.23 0.30 9.25
N GLU A 369 -23.37 0.67 8.70
CA GLU A 369 -24.56 -0.18 8.65
C GLU A 369 -24.80 -0.62 7.20
N VAL A 370 -25.16 -1.88 7.03
CA VAL A 370 -25.52 -2.45 5.74
C VAL A 370 -26.91 -1.98 5.34
N GLY A 371 -27.01 -1.13 4.32
CA GLY A 371 -28.26 -0.65 3.73
C GLY A 371 -28.72 -1.49 2.53
N ALA A 372 -29.66 -0.96 1.79
CA ALA A 372 -30.16 -1.57 0.55
C ALA A 372 -29.25 -1.23 -0.63
N GLY A 373 -28.27 -2.08 -0.91
CA GLY A 373 -27.33 -1.90 -2.01
C GLY A 373 -26.14 -0.97 -1.70
N THR A 374 -26.04 -0.46 -0.47
CA THR A 374 -24.97 0.46 -0.06
C THR A 374 -24.60 0.27 1.41
N PHE A 375 -23.51 0.89 1.83
CA PHE A 375 -23.17 1.05 3.25
C PHE A 375 -23.45 2.48 3.70
N VAL A 376 -24.03 2.61 4.89
CA VAL A 376 -24.33 3.91 5.52
C VAL A 376 -23.43 4.09 6.73
N THR A 377 -22.83 5.26 6.90
CA THR A 377 -22.05 5.57 8.12
C THR A 377 -23.00 5.75 9.31
N ALA A 378 -23.05 4.75 10.18
CA ALA A 378 -23.85 4.77 11.41
C ALA A 378 -23.17 5.56 12.55
N SER A 379 -21.82 5.57 12.56
CA SER A 379 -21.02 6.38 13.49
C SER A 379 -19.72 6.78 12.81
N PRO A 380 -19.45 8.09 12.62
CA PRO A 380 -18.29 8.56 11.88
C PRO A 380 -16.98 8.24 12.59
N ALA A 381 -15.90 8.13 11.81
CA ALA A 381 -14.56 8.06 12.35
C ALA A 381 -14.16 9.38 13.02
N PRO A 382 -13.44 9.35 14.16
CA PRO A 382 -12.89 10.56 14.74
C PRO A 382 -11.96 11.29 13.76
N ALA A 383 -12.06 12.61 13.68
CA ALA A 383 -11.20 13.41 12.82
C ALA A 383 -9.76 13.54 13.36
N LYS A 384 -9.59 13.33 14.67
CA LYS A 384 -8.30 13.33 15.40
C LYS A 384 -8.40 12.43 16.61
N PHE A 385 -7.27 11.98 17.11
CA PHE A 385 -7.22 11.23 18.37
C PHE A 385 -7.36 12.19 19.55
N ALA A 386 -7.94 11.68 20.64
CA ALA A 386 -7.86 12.36 21.91
C ALA A 386 -6.40 12.40 22.39
N PRO A 387 -5.99 13.47 23.10
CA PRO A 387 -4.65 13.60 23.66
C PRO A 387 -4.31 12.49 24.65
#